data_2794cc2bda5c2fbd7b8d2f0200a0c7d1
#
_entry.id   2794cc2bda5c2fbd7b8d2f0200a0c7d1
#
_cell.length_a   1.000
_cell.length_b   1.000
_cell.length_c   1.000
_cell.angle_alpha   90.00
_cell.angle_beta   90.00
_cell.angle_gamma   90.00
#
_symmetry.space_group_name_H-M   'P 1'
#
loop_
_entity.id
_entity.type
_entity.pdbx_description
1 polymer ?
#
loop_
_entity_poly.entity_id
_entity_poly.type
_entity_poly.pdbx_seq_one_letter_code
_entity_poly.pdbx_strand_id
1 'polypeptide(L)'
;MRRSRTGGSAKKPGPAAVRGARGRRVWAPWRMAYIRGPKSSGCIFCFDSAQDADRWVLRRERGAFVMLNKYPYTGGHVMVVPVRHVHRPQDLTEGEWAAVGRLLRRSLSALDRALSPDGFNVGMNLGRVAGAGVEDHIHFHIVPRWNGDHNFMPVLGGTRVINEYLEDTARHLSPFFR
;
A
#
# COMPACT_ATOMS: atom_id res chain seq x y z
N MET A 1 1.43 -82.01 6.00
CA MET A 1 2.05 -81.00 5.12
C MET A 1 1.44 -79.64 5.40
N ARG A 2 2.13 -78.76 6.18
CA ARG A 2 1.71 -77.39 6.50
C ARG A 2 2.57 -76.47 5.64
N ARG A 3 1.95 -75.66 4.76
CA ARG A 3 2.64 -74.59 4.02
C ARG A 3 2.53 -73.29 4.82
N SER A 4 3.68 -72.77 5.23
CA SER A 4 3.83 -71.46 5.84
C SER A 4 3.70 -70.37 4.74
N ARG A 5 2.79 -69.39 4.99
CA ARG A 5 2.70 -68.15 4.16
C ARG A 5 3.52 -67.09 4.89
N THR A 6 4.62 -66.67 4.27
CA THR A 6 5.38 -65.52 4.67
C THR A 6 4.71 -64.25 4.13
N GLY A 7 4.14 -63.42 5.02
CA GLY A 7 3.55 -62.14 4.67
C GLY A 7 4.64 -61.12 4.49
N GLY A 8 4.83 -60.62 3.27
CA GLY A 8 5.68 -59.50 2.98
C GLY A 8 4.93 -58.19 3.31
N SER A 9 5.41 -57.46 4.30
CA SER A 9 4.92 -56.13 4.64
C SER A 9 5.42 -55.11 3.63
N ALA A 10 4.54 -54.64 2.77
CA ALA A 10 4.85 -53.54 1.84
C ALA A 10 4.93 -52.21 2.62
N LYS A 11 6.12 -51.64 2.69
CA LYS A 11 6.38 -50.33 3.28
C LYS A 11 5.65 -49.23 2.48
N LYS A 12 4.70 -48.48 3.12
CA LYS A 12 4.05 -47.31 2.51
C LYS A 12 5.08 -46.28 2.14
N PRO A 13 5.00 -45.66 0.92
CA PRO A 13 5.89 -44.56 0.55
C PRO A 13 5.65 -43.38 1.48
N GLY A 14 6.70 -42.81 2.05
CA GLY A 14 6.66 -41.60 2.85
C GLY A 14 6.22 -40.38 2.02
N PRO A 15 5.72 -39.32 2.66
CA PRO A 15 5.24 -38.13 1.97
C PRO A 15 6.35 -37.54 1.12
N ALA A 16 6.06 -37.27 -0.15
CA ALA A 16 6.96 -36.60 -1.07
C ALA A 16 7.35 -35.24 -0.50
N ALA A 17 8.66 -34.97 -0.38
CA ALA A 17 9.18 -33.70 0.02
C ALA A 17 8.69 -32.62 -0.94
N VAL A 18 7.85 -31.71 -0.45
CA VAL A 18 7.45 -30.51 -1.18
C VAL A 18 8.74 -29.69 -1.42
N ARG A 19 9.25 -29.73 -2.63
CA ARG A 19 10.35 -28.84 -3.05
C ARG A 19 9.83 -27.42 -2.92
N GLY A 20 10.36 -26.68 -1.93
CA GLY A 20 10.03 -25.27 -1.69
C GLY A 20 10.17 -24.49 -2.98
N ALA A 21 9.09 -23.89 -3.43
CA ALA A 21 9.08 -22.95 -4.54
C ALA A 21 10.13 -21.87 -4.22
N ARG A 22 11.23 -21.85 -4.98
CA ARG A 22 12.20 -20.75 -4.95
C ARG A 22 11.42 -19.51 -5.37
N GLY A 23 11.08 -18.64 -4.42
CA GLY A 23 10.39 -17.40 -4.70
C GLY A 23 11.14 -16.64 -5.79
N ARG A 24 10.48 -16.39 -6.92
CA ARG A 24 11.04 -15.59 -8.01
C ARG A 24 11.35 -14.21 -7.47
N ARG A 25 12.63 -13.85 -7.39
CA ARG A 25 13.06 -12.52 -7.02
C ARG A 25 12.78 -11.60 -8.20
N VAL A 26 11.92 -10.62 -7.99
CA VAL A 26 11.66 -9.59 -8.97
C VAL A 26 12.50 -8.37 -8.61
N TRP A 27 13.26 -7.89 -9.60
CA TRP A 27 14.11 -6.71 -9.46
C TRP A 27 13.24 -5.47 -9.63
N ALA A 28 13.25 -4.59 -8.63
CA ALA A 28 12.58 -3.29 -8.65
C ALA A 28 13.62 -2.16 -8.52
N PRO A 29 14.39 -1.86 -9.59
CA PRO A 29 15.53 -0.90 -9.52
C PRO A 29 15.09 0.51 -9.08
N TRP A 30 13.88 0.93 -9.44
CA TRP A 30 13.30 2.22 -8.99
C TRP A 30 13.13 2.31 -7.47
N ARG A 31 12.87 1.19 -6.80
CA ARG A 31 12.79 1.13 -5.34
C ARG A 31 14.17 1.36 -4.71
N MET A 32 15.23 0.97 -5.40
CA MET A 32 16.61 1.22 -4.98
C MET A 32 17.00 2.69 -5.09
N ALA A 33 16.48 3.42 -6.06
CA ALA A 33 16.65 4.88 -6.12
C ALA A 33 16.03 5.56 -4.89
N TYR A 34 14.88 5.09 -4.43
CA TYR A 34 14.26 5.55 -3.17
C TYR A 34 15.08 5.16 -1.93
N ILE A 35 15.58 3.91 -1.88
CA ILE A 35 16.34 3.40 -0.73
C ILE A 35 17.73 4.03 -0.63
N ARG A 36 18.38 4.29 -1.78
CA ARG A 36 19.73 4.85 -1.88
C ARG A 36 19.77 6.36 -2.07
N GLY A 37 18.64 6.98 -2.41
CA GLY A 37 18.53 8.43 -2.55
C GLY A 37 18.89 9.14 -1.24
N PRO A 38 19.35 10.39 -1.30
CA PRO A 38 19.63 11.17 -0.10
C PRO A 38 18.35 11.20 0.75
N LYS A 39 18.40 10.62 1.94
CA LYS A 39 17.32 10.73 2.92
C LYS A 39 17.27 12.20 3.32
N SER A 40 16.17 12.88 2.99
CA SER A 40 15.91 14.20 3.55
C SER A 40 16.05 14.10 5.06
N SER A 41 16.76 15.05 5.68
CA SER A 41 16.85 15.15 7.13
C SER A 41 15.47 15.48 7.69
N GLY A 42 14.70 14.46 8.05
CA GLY A 42 13.36 14.62 8.62
C GLY A 42 12.29 13.73 7.98
N CYS A 43 11.13 13.72 8.61
CA CYS A 43 9.97 12.95 8.15
C CYS A 43 9.35 13.59 6.90
N ILE A 44 9.10 12.79 5.88
CA ILE A 44 8.51 13.27 4.61
C ILE A 44 7.06 13.76 4.75
N PHE A 45 6.39 13.43 5.85
CA PHE A 45 5.03 13.85 6.17
C PHE A 45 4.96 15.06 7.11
N CYS A 46 6.11 15.48 7.71
CA CYS A 46 6.22 16.65 8.57
C CYS A 46 6.65 17.86 7.74
N PHE A 47 5.68 18.58 7.18
CA PHE A 47 5.91 19.76 6.36
C PHE A 47 4.82 20.82 6.58
N ASP A 48 5.13 22.08 6.24
CA ASP A 48 4.20 23.20 6.35
C ASP A 48 3.10 23.13 5.29
N SER A 49 1.91 23.63 5.61
CA SER A 49 0.78 23.72 4.67
C SER A 49 1.08 24.56 3.42
N ALA A 50 2.03 25.46 3.48
CA ALA A 50 2.53 26.19 2.31
C ALA A 50 3.12 25.28 1.23
N GLN A 51 3.57 24.07 1.60
CA GLN A 51 4.12 23.05 0.70
C GLN A 51 3.06 22.06 0.18
N ASP A 52 1.79 22.23 0.50
CA ASP A 52 0.74 21.26 0.15
C ASP A 52 0.68 20.97 -1.36
N ALA A 53 0.80 21.99 -2.19
CA ALA A 53 0.78 21.83 -3.65
C ALA A 53 1.97 20.99 -4.15
N ASP A 54 3.18 21.27 -3.66
CA ASP A 54 4.42 20.56 -4.05
C ASP A 54 4.47 19.13 -3.50
N ARG A 55 3.66 18.85 -2.48
CA ARG A 55 3.57 17.55 -1.80
C ARG A 55 2.36 16.73 -2.23
N TRP A 56 1.62 17.18 -3.25
CA TRP A 56 0.43 16.48 -3.77
C TRP A 56 -0.67 16.31 -2.73
N VAL A 57 -0.84 17.28 -1.82
CA VAL A 57 -1.93 17.29 -0.85
C VAL A 57 -3.21 17.70 -1.55
N LEU A 58 -4.20 16.81 -1.50
CA LEU A 58 -5.52 17.04 -2.10
C LEU A 58 -6.46 17.78 -1.15
N ARG A 59 -6.29 17.53 0.15
CA ARG A 59 -7.08 18.19 1.21
C ARG A 59 -6.34 18.16 2.54
N ARG A 60 -6.37 19.28 3.25
CA ARG A 60 -5.90 19.38 4.65
C ARG A 60 -7.03 19.83 5.54
N GLU A 61 -7.16 19.20 6.73
CA GLU A 61 -8.05 19.58 7.81
C GLU A 61 -7.24 19.70 9.11
N ARG A 62 -7.88 20.21 10.16
CA ARG A 62 -7.26 20.20 11.48
C ARG A 62 -7.06 18.75 11.94
N GLY A 63 -5.81 18.36 12.14
CA GLY A 63 -5.41 17.04 12.67
C GLY A 63 -5.01 16.01 11.64
N ALA A 64 -5.39 16.13 10.36
CA ALA A 64 -4.96 15.21 9.31
C ALA A 64 -5.05 15.82 7.91
N PHE A 65 -4.37 15.21 6.94
CA PHE A 65 -4.44 15.60 5.52
C PHE A 65 -4.47 14.38 4.59
N VAL A 66 -4.93 14.60 3.37
CA VAL A 66 -4.94 13.60 2.29
C VAL A 66 -3.94 14.02 1.23
N MET A 67 -3.09 13.09 0.80
CA MET A 67 -2.11 13.33 -0.27
C MET A 67 -2.03 12.15 -1.22
N LEU A 68 -1.58 12.38 -2.45
CA LEU A 68 -1.24 11.30 -3.37
C LEU A 68 -0.02 10.53 -2.87
N ASN A 69 -0.02 9.21 -3.09
CA ASN A 69 1.19 8.42 -2.89
C ASN A 69 2.14 8.62 -4.09
N LYS A 70 3.33 9.12 -3.83
CA LYS A 70 4.37 9.30 -4.86
C LYS A 70 4.77 7.97 -5.55
N TYR A 71 4.56 6.85 -4.88
CA TYR A 71 4.84 5.50 -5.38
C TYR A 71 3.56 4.65 -5.35
N PRO A 72 2.58 4.96 -6.21
CA PRO A 72 1.26 4.39 -6.11
C PRO A 72 1.25 2.88 -6.43
N TYR A 73 0.32 2.14 -5.83
CA TYR A 73 0.07 0.74 -6.18
C TYR A 73 -0.84 0.61 -7.40
N THR A 74 -1.78 1.55 -7.53
CA THR A 74 -2.68 1.73 -8.68
C THR A 74 -2.91 3.21 -8.91
N GLY A 75 -3.52 3.62 -10.03
CA GLY A 75 -3.96 5.00 -10.24
C GLY A 75 -4.89 5.47 -9.12
N GLY A 76 -4.76 6.72 -8.70
CA GLY A 76 -5.59 7.28 -7.64
C GLY A 76 -5.27 6.81 -6.21
N HIS A 77 -4.14 6.16 -5.98
CA HIS A 77 -3.70 5.77 -4.63
C HIS A 77 -3.43 6.99 -3.77
N VAL A 78 -4.23 7.21 -2.74
CA VAL A 78 -4.06 8.29 -1.78
C VAL A 78 -3.69 7.77 -0.39
N MET A 79 -3.14 8.67 0.43
CA MET A 79 -2.83 8.42 1.83
C MET A 79 -3.53 9.46 2.71
N VAL A 80 -4.09 9.02 3.84
CA VAL A 80 -4.56 9.89 4.92
C VAL A 80 -3.53 9.87 6.03
N VAL A 81 -3.01 11.03 6.38
CA VAL A 81 -1.86 11.20 7.27
C VAL A 81 -2.23 12.15 8.41
N PRO A 82 -2.00 11.80 9.69
CA PRO A 82 -2.10 12.74 10.80
C PRO A 82 -1.10 13.89 10.64
N VAL A 83 -1.45 15.10 11.06
CA VAL A 83 -0.54 16.25 11.01
C VAL A 83 0.58 16.09 12.03
N ARG A 84 0.25 15.60 13.23
CA ARG A 84 1.25 15.34 14.28
C ARG A 84 2.08 14.12 13.92
N HIS A 85 3.38 14.19 14.13
CA HIS A 85 4.30 13.05 13.96
C HIS A 85 4.00 11.98 15.00
N VAL A 86 3.40 10.89 14.56
CA VAL A 86 2.95 9.77 15.40
C VAL A 86 3.35 8.45 14.75
N HIS A 87 4.03 7.62 15.52
CA HIS A 87 4.53 6.33 15.04
C HIS A 87 3.46 5.22 15.05
N ARG A 88 2.58 5.22 16.06
CA ARG A 88 1.63 4.13 16.31
C ARG A 88 0.19 4.63 16.33
N PRO A 89 -0.78 3.82 15.83
CA PRO A 89 -2.18 4.21 15.84
C PRO A 89 -2.74 4.41 17.25
N GLN A 90 -2.27 3.65 18.23
CA GLN A 90 -2.70 3.78 19.64
C GLN A 90 -2.24 5.07 20.30
N ASP A 91 -1.27 5.77 19.73
CA ASP A 91 -0.77 7.05 20.24
C ASP A 91 -1.54 8.26 19.67
N LEU A 92 -2.49 8.02 18.75
CA LEU A 92 -3.42 9.03 18.25
C LEU A 92 -4.43 9.40 19.35
N THR A 93 -4.68 10.70 19.51
CA THR A 93 -5.78 11.17 20.34
C THR A 93 -7.12 10.85 19.68
N GLU A 94 -8.20 10.85 20.45
CA GLU A 94 -9.58 10.67 19.90
C GLU A 94 -9.90 11.69 18.80
N GLY A 95 -9.47 12.95 18.99
CA GLY A 95 -9.65 14.02 17.99
C GLY A 95 -8.91 13.75 16.68
N GLU A 96 -7.70 13.21 16.75
CA GLU A 96 -6.91 12.81 15.58
C GLU A 96 -7.51 11.59 14.88
N TRP A 97 -7.95 10.57 15.63
CA TRP A 97 -8.70 9.44 15.08
C TRP A 97 -9.97 9.90 14.37
N ALA A 98 -10.72 10.83 14.98
CA ALA A 98 -11.91 11.40 14.35
C ALA A 98 -11.58 12.17 13.07
N ALA A 99 -10.46 12.92 13.04
CA ALA A 99 -10.00 13.62 11.82
C ALA A 99 -9.62 12.64 10.71
N VAL A 100 -8.83 11.60 11.03
CA VAL A 100 -8.45 10.53 10.10
C VAL A 100 -9.71 9.83 9.57
N GLY A 101 -10.63 9.42 10.44
CA GLY A 101 -11.87 8.74 10.05
C GLY A 101 -12.74 9.58 9.11
N ARG A 102 -12.85 10.90 9.39
CA ARG A 102 -13.56 11.82 8.48
C ARG A 102 -12.91 11.90 7.11
N LEU A 103 -11.58 12.03 7.06
CA LEU A 103 -10.85 12.12 5.79
C LEU A 103 -10.85 10.80 5.04
N LEU A 104 -10.78 9.63 5.71
CA LEU A 104 -10.96 8.33 5.06
C LEU A 104 -12.32 8.25 4.36
N ARG A 105 -13.41 8.56 5.08
CA ARG A 105 -14.77 8.55 4.52
C ARG A 105 -14.91 9.53 3.34
N ARG A 106 -14.39 10.75 3.46
CA ARG A 106 -14.43 11.76 2.39
C ARG A 106 -13.63 11.31 1.17
N SER A 107 -12.45 10.74 1.39
CA SER A 107 -11.59 10.25 0.32
C SER A 107 -12.25 9.12 -0.47
N LEU A 108 -12.87 8.16 0.20
CA LEU A 108 -13.64 7.11 -0.46
C LEU A 108 -14.72 7.69 -1.35
N SER A 109 -15.57 8.61 -0.82
CA SER A 109 -16.63 9.25 -1.62
C SER A 109 -16.07 10.12 -2.76
N ALA A 110 -14.91 10.75 -2.59
CA ALA A 110 -14.27 11.55 -3.65
C ALA A 110 -13.75 10.64 -4.77
N LEU A 111 -13.07 9.55 -4.41
CA LEU A 111 -12.52 8.58 -5.35
C LEU A 111 -13.62 7.80 -6.10
N ASP A 112 -14.74 7.45 -5.43
CA ASP A 112 -15.91 6.87 -6.08
C ASP A 112 -16.41 7.75 -7.22
N ARG A 113 -16.59 9.05 -6.95
CA ARG A 113 -17.09 10.00 -7.96
C ARG A 113 -16.10 10.29 -9.06
N ALA A 114 -14.79 10.32 -8.73
CA ALA A 114 -13.75 10.67 -9.68
C ALA A 114 -13.36 9.51 -10.60
N LEU A 115 -13.31 8.28 -10.06
CA LEU A 115 -12.66 7.15 -10.72
C LEU A 115 -13.58 5.95 -10.95
N SER A 116 -14.75 5.92 -10.29
CA SER A 116 -15.73 4.80 -10.35
C SER A 116 -15.05 3.43 -10.18
N PRO A 117 -14.28 3.17 -9.11
CA PRO A 117 -13.64 1.89 -8.91
C PRO A 117 -14.66 0.82 -8.51
N ASP A 118 -14.34 -0.46 -8.75
CA ASP A 118 -15.17 -1.59 -8.29
C ASP A 118 -15.02 -1.85 -6.78
N GLY A 119 -13.99 -1.28 -6.14
CA GLY A 119 -13.75 -1.43 -4.71
C GLY A 119 -12.48 -0.72 -4.24
N PHE A 120 -12.16 -0.89 -2.94
CA PHE A 120 -10.99 -0.29 -2.33
C PHE A 120 -10.26 -1.26 -1.40
N ASN A 121 -8.92 -1.17 -1.37
CA ASN A 121 -8.17 -1.66 -0.24
C ASN A 121 -7.82 -0.47 0.67
N VAL A 122 -8.23 -0.54 1.94
CA VAL A 122 -7.98 0.50 2.94
C VAL A 122 -7.23 -0.11 4.11
N GLY A 123 -6.13 0.51 4.54
CA GLY A 123 -5.34 -0.01 5.64
C GLY A 123 -4.06 0.77 5.90
N MET A 124 -3.24 0.26 6.81
CA MET A 124 -1.94 0.82 7.19
C MET A 124 -0.89 -0.29 7.30
N ASN A 125 0.36 0.05 7.08
CA ASN A 125 1.50 -0.83 7.31
C ASN A 125 2.19 -0.41 8.62
N LEU A 126 2.28 -1.31 9.60
CA LEU A 126 2.92 -1.05 10.88
C LEU A 126 4.25 -1.79 10.96
N GLY A 127 5.34 -1.04 10.95
CA GLY A 127 6.70 -1.56 10.98
C GLY A 127 7.22 -2.06 9.62
N ARG A 128 8.53 -2.21 9.54
CA ARG A 128 9.26 -2.56 8.32
C ARG A 128 8.85 -3.90 7.73
N VAL A 129 8.65 -4.90 8.58
CA VAL A 129 8.27 -6.26 8.15
C VAL A 129 6.88 -6.32 7.52
N ALA A 130 6.00 -5.37 7.86
CA ALA A 130 4.69 -5.21 7.25
C ALA A 130 4.72 -4.36 5.96
N GLY A 131 5.90 -3.88 5.55
CA GLY A 131 6.09 -3.12 4.31
C GLY A 131 5.96 -1.61 4.46
N ALA A 132 6.02 -1.06 5.69
CA ALA A 132 6.05 0.39 5.90
C ALA A 132 7.28 1.00 5.22
N GLY A 133 7.07 1.93 4.28
CA GLY A 133 8.14 2.72 3.65
C GLY A 133 8.60 3.87 4.55
N VAL A 134 7.71 4.39 5.37
CA VAL A 134 7.95 5.37 6.43
C VAL A 134 7.41 4.77 7.71
N GLU A 135 8.31 4.34 8.60
CA GLU A 135 7.92 3.64 9.83
C GLU A 135 7.50 4.61 10.94
N ASP A 136 8.16 5.77 11.01
CA ASP A 136 8.06 6.68 12.14
C ASP A 136 6.86 7.63 12.09
N HIS A 137 6.09 7.60 11.01
CA HIS A 137 4.90 8.41 10.86
C HIS A 137 3.77 7.59 10.24
N ILE A 138 2.74 7.31 11.05
CA ILE A 138 1.60 6.52 10.62
C ILE A 138 0.86 7.17 9.46
N HIS A 139 0.45 6.35 8.50
CA HIS A 139 -0.34 6.79 7.35
C HIS A 139 -1.27 5.66 6.90
N PHE A 140 -2.46 6.04 6.47
CA PHE A 140 -3.49 5.12 6.00
C PHE A 140 -3.55 5.17 4.48
N HIS A 141 -3.45 4.02 3.84
CA HIS A 141 -3.58 3.89 2.40
C HIS A 141 -5.04 3.71 1.99
N ILE A 142 -5.44 4.33 0.89
CA ILE A 142 -6.67 4.05 0.16
C ILE A 142 -6.27 3.75 -1.29
N VAL A 143 -6.49 2.53 -1.70
CA VAL A 143 -6.08 2.02 -3.01
C VAL A 143 -7.33 1.62 -3.79
N PRO A 144 -7.72 2.38 -4.82
CA PRO A 144 -8.82 2.01 -5.71
C PRO A 144 -8.51 0.71 -6.46
N ARG A 145 -9.54 -0.11 -6.68
CA ARG A 145 -9.41 -1.40 -7.35
C ARG A 145 -10.48 -1.56 -8.42
N TRP A 146 -10.12 -2.18 -9.53
CA TRP A 146 -11.02 -2.50 -10.65
C TRP A 146 -10.91 -3.97 -11.03
N ASN A 147 -11.99 -4.53 -11.54
CA ASN A 147 -11.96 -5.87 -12.12
C ASN A 147 -10.94 -5.91 -13.26
N GLY A 148 -9.99 -6.85 -13.19
CA GLY A 148 -8.93 -6.94 -14.18
C GLY A 148 -7.81 -5.89 -14.06
N ASP A 149 -7.69 -5.17 -12.95
CA ASP A 149 -6.60 -4.22 -12.69
C ASP A 149 -5.20 -4.87 -12.65
N HIS A 150 -5.16 -6.19 -12.60
CA HIS A 150 -3.96 -6.99 -12.75
C HIS A 150 -3.84 -7.54 -14.17
N ASN A 151 -2.86 -7.08 -14.92
CA ASN A 151 -2.49 -7.67 -16.19
C ASN A 151 -1.32 -8.69 -16.00
N PHE A 152 -0.80 -9.23 -17.07
CA PHE A 152 0.30 -10.20 -17.02
C PHE A 152 1.66 -9.59 -16.60
N MET A 153 1.82 -8.26 -16.64
CA MET A 153 3.09 -7.57 -16.36
C MET A 153 3.59 -7.80 -14.93
N PRO A 154 2.77 -7.76 -13.86
CA PRO A 154 3.21 -8.13 -12.51
C PRO A 154 3.66 -9.59 -12.42
N VAL A 155 3.03 -10.49 -13.19
CA VAL A 155 3.32 -11.93 -13.17
C VAL A 155 4.60 -12.25 -13.95
N LEU A 156 4.76 -11.70 -15.14
CA LEU A 156 5.89 -11.98 -16.03
C LEU A 156 7.10 -11.08 -15.77
N GLY A 157 6.85 -9.78 -15.53
CA GLY A 157 7.89 -8.76 -15.41
C GLY A 157 8.06 -8.20 -14.00
N GLY A 158 7.21 -8.57 -13.04
CA GLY A 158 7.20 -7.97 -11.70
C GLY A 158 6.97 -6.46 -11.71
N THR A 159 6.47 -5.93 -12.82
CA THR A 159 6.31 -4.51 -13.10
C THR A 159 4.84 -4.15 -13.06
N ARG A 160 4.50 -3.12 -12.30
CA ARG A 160 3.17 -2.51 -12.34
C ARG A 160 3.19 -1.34 -13.32
N VAL A 161 2.20 -1.28 -14.19
CA VAL A 161 2.00 -0.18 -15.11
C VAL A 161 1.10 0.84 -14.42
N ILE A 162 1.59 2.07 -14.24
CA ILE A 162 0.79 3.21 -13.80
C ILE A 162 0.53 4.05 -15.05
N ASN A 163 -0.73 4.18 -15.41
CA ASN A 163 -1.13 4.72 -16.71
C ASN A 163 -1.22 6.25 -16.75
N GLU A 164 -0.94 6.95 -15.65
CA GLU A 164 -1.10 8.38 -15.52
C GLU A 164 0.03 9.00 -14.69
N TYR A 165 0.47 10.20 -15.04
CA TYR A 165 1.42 10.96 -14.24
C TYR A 165 0.76 11.50 -12.96
N LEU A 166 1.56 11.70 -11.91
CA LEU A 166 1.07 12.18 -10.61
C LEU A 166 0.39 13.56 -10.72
N GLU A 167 0.95 14.41 -11.57
CA GLU A 167 0.45 15.76 -11.88
C GLU A 167 -0.97 15.71 -12.46
N ASP A 168 -1.20 14.78 -13.38
CA ASP A 168 -2.50 14.60 -14.04
C ASP A 168 -3.51 13.99 -13.06
N THR A 169 -3.10 13.00 -12.29
CA THR A 169 -3.90 12.43 -11.21
C THR A 169 -4.29 13.51 -10.19
N ALA A 170 -3.34 14.36 -9.77
CA ALA A 170 -3.62 15.45 -8.83
C ALA A 170 -4.64 16.44 -9.40
N ARG A 171 -4.45 16.85 -10.65
CA ARG A 171 -5.37 17.77 -11.36
C ARG A 171 -6.77 17.18 -11.48
N HIS A 172 -6.86 15.92 -11.82
CA HIS A 172 -8.13 15.19 -11.95
C HIS A 172 -8.86 15.08 -10.60
N LEU A 173 -8.15 14.70 -9.54
CA LEU A 173 -8.77 14.42 -8.24
C LEU A 173 -9.09 15.68 -7.43
N SER A 174 -8.29 16.74 -7.53
CA SER A 174 -8.42 17.95 -6.69
C SER A 174 -9.84 18.54 -6.63
N PRO A 175 -10.65 18.60 -7.71
CA PRO A 175 -12.01 19.12 -7.65
C PRO A 175 -12.93 18.32 -6.71
N PHE A 176 -12.69 17.03 -6.54
CA PHE A 176 -13.53 16.14 -5.72
C PHE A 176 -13.17 16.18 -4.23
N PHE A 177 -12.03 16.75 -3.88
CA PHE A 177 -11.55 16.88 -2.50
C PHE A 177 -11.81 18.26 -1.87
N ARG A 178 -12.47 19.15 -2.57
CA ARG A 178 -12.87 20.49 -2.06
C ARG A 178 -13.98 20.44 -1.02
#